data_31c0a45fb31266800d431afe2c6b33ed
#
_entry.id   31c0a45fb31266800d431afe2c6b33ed
#
_cell.length_a   1.000
_cell.length_b   1.000
_cell.length_c   1.000
_cell.angle_alpha   90.00
_cell.angle_beta   90.00
_cell.angle_gamma   90.00
#
_symmetry.space_group_name_H-M   'P 1'
#
loop_
_entity.id
_entity.type
_entity.pdbx_description
1 polymer ?
#
loop_
_entity_poly.entity_id
_entity_poly.type
_entity_poly.pdbx_seq_one_letter_code
_entity_poly.pdbx_strand_id
1 'polypeptide(L)'
;SGEKADTTGALTGIAFAVAFLIYMMMFIYGSLVMQSVIEEKLNRVMEVLISSVRPFELLMGKVLGMGALGLVQMLAWSAVSMAMTTAMGPLLLLFFDPTKMNLPDTASQQQVLDSAGFAIPELSPMLFIWFVLFFVGGYLLYASYFAAVGSAVESPQDAQQLMMPITFLIIIPMLFINTVIMNPDGTTAMILSMIPFFSPILMPARIAATDVPFWEPAVAFVLLVFTFIGAIWVSARIYRIGVLSYGKKPSMRDLIKWVRTA
;
A
#
# COMPACT_ATOMS: atom_id res chain seq x y z
N SER A 1 -12.39 -25.83 -21.65
CA SER A 1 -13.02 -25.17 -20.48
C SER A 1 -12.10 -25.15 -19.26
N GLY A 2 -11.15 -26.07 -19.15
CA GLY A 2 -10.18 -26.11 -18.04
C GLY A 2 -9.18 -24.92 -18.03
N GLU A 3 -8.61 -24.63 -19.19
CA GLU A 3 -7.56 -23.60 -19.36
C GLU A 3 -8.03 -22.17 -18.98
N LYS A 4 -9.30 -21.83 -19.29
CA LYS A 4 -9.90 -20.54 -18.87
C LYS A 4 -10.18 -20.48 -17.37
N ALA A 5 -10.48 -21.61 -16.72
CA ALA A 5 -10.73 -21.65 -15.29
C ALA A 5 -9.42 -21.47 -14.51
N ASP A 6 -8.31 -22.04 -14.98
CA ASP A 6 -6.99 -21.96 -14.35
C ASP A 6 -6.41 -20.54 -14.44
N THR A 7 -6.55 -19.87 -15.60
CA THR A 7 -6.11 -18.47 -15.76
C THR A 7 -6.93 -17.51 -14.91
N THR A 8 -8.24 -17.70 -14.79
CA THR A 8 -9.09 -16.88 -13.92
C THR A 8 -8.71 -17.04 -12.44
N GLY A 9 -8.42 -18.27 -12.01
CA GLY A 9 -7.94 -18.55 -10.65
C GLY A 9 -6.61 -17.87 -10.34
N ALA A 10 -5.66 -17.89 -11.27
CA ALA A 10 -4.37 -17.25 -11.15
C ALA A 10 -4.49 -15.71 -11.06
N LEU A 11 -5.29 -15.10 -11.94
CA LEU A 11 -5.56 -13.65 -11.90
C LEU A 11 -6.22 -13.22 -10.59
N THR A 12 -7.19 -13.99 -10.10
CA THR A 12 -7.82 -13.76 -8.78
C THR A 12 -6.79 -13.79 -7.66
N GLY A 13 -5.89 -14.79 -7.67
CA GLY A 13 -4.82 -14.91 -6.69
C GLY A 13 -3.85 -13.72 -6.73
N ILE A 14 -3.46 -13.27 -7.93
CA ILE A 14 -2.59 -12.11 -8.13
C ILE A 14 -3.28 -10.83 -7.64
N ALA A 15 -4.54 -10.62 -8.01
CA ALA A 15 -5.29 -9.44 -7.58
C ALA A 15 -5.39 -9.36 -6.04
N PHE A 16 -5.65 -10.49 -5.38
CA PHE A 16 -5.65 -10.57 -3.93
C PHE A 16 -4.27 -10.30 -3.34
N ALA A 17 -3.21 -10.89 -3.91
CA ALA A 17 -1.84 -10.69 -3.46
C ALA A 17 -1.40 -9.23 -3.59
N VAL A 18 -1.71 -8.57 -4.71
CA VAL A 18 -1.45 -7.14 -4.96
C VAL A 18 -2.13 -6.27 -3.89
N ALA A 19 -3.42 -6.49 -3.64
CA ALA A 19 -4.18 -5.77 -2.62
C ALA A 19 -3.58 -5.97 -1.22
N PHE A 20 -3.29 -7.23 -0.88
CA PHE A 20 -2.74 -7.60 0.42
C PHE A 20 -1.34 -7.00 0.65
N LEU A 21 -0.49 -7.00 -0.37
CA LEU A 21 0.84 -6.37 -0.29
C LEU A 21 0.72 -4.87 -0.04
N ILE A 22 -0.10 -4.15 -0.80
CA ILE A 22 -0.31 -2.71 -0.58
C ILE A 22 -0.86 -2.45 0.83
N TYR A 23 -1.87 -3.21 1.25
CA TYR A 23 -2.44 -3.12 2.59
C TYR A 23 -1.37 -3.27 3.68
N MET A 24 -0.58 -4.35 3.61
CA MET A 24 0.48 -4.63 4.59
C MET A 24 1.56 -3.55 4.58
N MET A 25 2.00 -3.13 3.39
CA MET A 25 3.04 -2.10 3.28
C MET A 25 2.56 -0.75 3.83
N MET A 26 1.35 -0.31 3.50
CA MET A 26 0.80 0.95 4.04
C MET A 26 0.69 0.90 5.57
N PHE A 27 0.24 -0.23 6.13
CA PHE A 27 0.11 -0.39 7.57
C PHE A 27 1.47 -0.44 8.27
N ILE A 28 2.42 -1.24 7.78
CA ILE A 28 3.75 -1.39 8.36
C ILE A 28 4.51 -0.06 8.30
N TYR A 29 4.66 0.54 7.13
CA TYR A 29 5.41 1.79 7.00
C TYR A 29 4.72 2.97 7.67
N GLY A 30 3.38 3.01 7.67
CA GLY A 30 2.63 4.00 8.44
C GLY A 30 2.90 3.87 9.94
N SER A 31 2.87 2.66 10.49
CA SER A 31 3.17 2.40 11.90
C SER A 31 4.62 2.73 12.28
N LEU A 32 5.59 2.48 11.38
CA LEU A 32 6.99 2.87 11.59
C LEU A 32 7.15 4.39 11.66
N VAL A 33 6.46 5.15 10.80
CA VAL A 33 6.43 6.63 10.88
C VAL A 33 5.89 7.07 12.24
N MET A 34 4.79 6.50 12.70
CA MET A 34 4.21 6.82 14.00
C MET A 34 5.18 6.52 15.14
N GLN A 35 5.77 5.32 15.17
CA GLN A 35 6.73 4.90 16.20
C GLN A 35 7.94 5.84 16.25
N SER A 36 8.52 6.19 15.09
CA SER A 36 9.62 7.15 14.99
C SER A 36 9.26 8.51 15.61
N VAL A 37 8.03 9.00 15.41
CA VAL A 37 7.57 10.26 16.00
C VAL A 37 7.43 10.14 17.50
N ILE A 38 6.87 9.03 18.01
CA ILE A 38 6.74 8.78 19.46
C ILE A 38 8.11 8.71 20.13
N GLU A 39 9.05 7.96 19.56
CA GLU A 39 10.41 7.81 20.09
C GLU A 39 11.16 9.14 20.19
N GLU A 40 11.09 9.98 19.16
CA GLU A 40 11.72 11.31 19.19
C GLU A 40 11.08 12.23 20.24
N LYS A 41 9.75 12.13 20.42
CA LYS A 41 9.05 12.88 21.46
C LYS A 41 9.46 12.42 22.85
N LEU A 42 9.53 11.12 23.11
CA LEU A 42 9.96 10.54 24.40
C LEU A 42 11.40 10.94 24.76
N ASN A 43 12.29 10.94 23.78
CA ASN A 43 13.70 11.31 23.97
C ASN A 43 13.94 12.82 24.01
N ARG A 44 12.87 13.64 23.95
CA ARG A 44 12.93 15.13 23.88
C ARG A 44 13.77 15.69 22.72
N VAL A 45 14.08 14.84 21.73
CA VAL A 45 14.80 15.26 20.52
C VAL A 45 13.97 16.28 19.74
N MET A 46 12.65 16.17 19.83
CA MET A 46 11.70 17.10 19.20
C MET A 46 11.90 18.56 19.61
N GLU A 47 12.24 18.84 20.88
CA GLU A 47 12.46 20.21 21.37
C GLU A 47 13.64 20.86 20.64
N VAL A 48 14.70 20.09 20.39
CA VAL A 48 15.88 20.55 19.65
C VAL A 48 15.57 20.72 18.17
N LEU A 49 14.87 19.76 17.56
CA LEU A 49 14.55 19.78 16.14
C LEU A 49 13.65 20.96 15.77
N ILE A 50 12.61 21.24 16.56
CA ILE A 50 11.65 22.35 16.31
C ILE A 50 12.32 23.72 16.44
N SER A 51 13.42 23.84 17.22
CA SER A 51 14.17 25.09 17.28
C SER A 51 14.89 25.41 15.97
N SER A 52 15.14 24.42 15.13
CA SER A 52 15.94 24.55 13.90
C SER A 52 15.12 24.36 12.61
N VAL A 53 14.03 23.58 12.67
CA VAL A 53 13.24 23.18 11.49
C VAL A 53 11.74 23.35 11.77
N ARG A 54 10.96 23.71 10.75
CA ARG A 54 9.50 23.85 10.89
C ARG A 54 8.84 22.47 11.09
N PRO A 55 7.81 22.37 11.97
CA PRO A 55 7.11 21.10 12.22
C PRO A 55 6.57 20.39 10.95
N PHE A 56 6.14 21.16 9.96
CA PHE A 56 5.70 20.62 8.68
C PHE A 56 6.84 19.96 7.89
N GLU A 57 8.02 20.56 7.88
CA GLU A 57 9.20 20.05 7.19
C GLU A 57 9.69 18.74 7.83
N LEU A 58 9.65 18.67 9.17
CA LEU A 58 9.94 17.44 9.91
C LEU A 58 8.95 16.32 9.56
N LEU A 59 7.65 16.62 9.58
CA LEU A 59 6.61 15.67 9.21
C LEU A 59 6.83 15.14 7.78
N MET A 60 7.02 16.04 6.82
CA MET A 60 7.24 15.67 5.42
C MET A 60 8.53 14.88 5.24
N GLY A 61 9.61 15.28 5.89
CA GLY A 61 10.89 14.56 5.83
C GLY A 61 10.77 13.11 6.29
N LYS A 62 10.05 12.86 7.39
CA LYS A 62 9.79 11.50 7.88
C LYS A 62 8.91 10.70 6.93
N VAL A 63 7.79 11.27 6.52
CA VAL A 63 6.86 10.61 5.61
C VAL A 63 7.56 10.26 4.29
N LEU A 64 8.32 11.20 3.71
CA LEU A 64 9.06 10.95 2.47
C LEU A 64 10.22 9.97 2.66
N GLY A 65 10.96 10.06 3.75
CA GLY A 65 12.09 9.17 4.04
C GLY A 65 11.66 7.71 4.21
N MET A 66 10.62 7.45 5.01
CA MET A 66 10.07 6.11 5.17
C MET A 66 9.39 5.60 3.88
N GLY A 67 8.77 6.49 3.10
CA GLY A 67 8.22 6.17 1.79
C GLY A 67 9.29 5.75 0.79
N ALA A 68 10.42 6.45 0.77
CA ALA A 68 11.56 6.09 -0.06
C ALA A 68 12.12 4.71 0.33
N LEU A 69 12.21 4.40 1.63
CA LEU A 69 12.60 3.08 2.12
C LEU A 69 11.62 2.01 1.62
N GLY A 70 10.31 2.25 1.70
CA GLY A 70 9.28 1.34 1.20
C GLY A 70 9.39 1.11 -0.31
N LEU A 71 9.66 2.16 -1.08
CA LEU A 71 9.90 2.04 -2.52
C LEU A 71 11.14 1.22 -2.85
N VAL A 72 12.26 1.46 -2.17
CA VAL A 72 13.49 0.68 -2.37
C VAL A 72 13.25 -0.79 -2.06
N GLN A 73 12.56 -1.08 -0.97
CA GLN A 73 12.22 -2.46 -0.60
C GLN A 73 11.30 -3.11 -1.62
N MET A 74 10.29 -2.39 -2.12
CA MET A 74 9.40 -2.87 -3.16
C MET A 74 10.15 -3.19 -4.47
N LEU A 75 11.06 -2.32 -4.90
CA LEU A 75 11.93 -2.56 -6.06
C LEU A 75 12.84 -3.76 -5.84
N ALA A 76 13.43 -3.92 -4.65
CA ALA A 76 14.25 -5.07 -4.30
C ALA A 76 13.46 -6.38 -4.38
N TRP A 77 12.24 -6.43 -3.80
CA TRP A 77 11.37 -7.60 -3.90
C TRP A 77 10.95 -7.91 -5.34
N SER A 78 10.64 -6.87 -6.14
CA SER A 78 10.32 -7.04 -7.56
C SER A 78 11.50 -7.62 -8.34
N ALA A 79 12.73 -7.13 -8.09
CA ALA A 79 13.93 -7.66 -8.71
C ALA A 79 14.21 -9.12 -8.31
N VAL A 80 14.04 -9.47 -7.03
CA VAL A 80 14.18 -10.85 -6.53
C VAL A 80 13.10 -11.75 -7.16
N SER A 81 11.85 -11.31 -7.21
CA SER A 81 10.77 -12.07 -7.84
C SER A 81 11.04 -12.33 -9.33
N MET A 82 11.51 -11.32 -10.05
CA MET A 82 11.89 -11.46 -11.46
C MET A 82 13.06 -12.44 -11.64
N ALA A 83 14.09 -12.35 -10.78
CA ALA A 83 15.22 -13.29 -10.82
C ALA A 83 14.78 -14.73 -10.49
N MET A 84 13.90 -14.91 -9.50
CA MET A 84 13.35 -16.23 -9.19
C MET A 84 12.52 -16.79 -10.35
N THR A 85 11.65 -15.98 -10.96
CA THR A 85 10.84 -16.42 -12.10
C THR A 85 11.72 -16.84 -13.27
N THR A 86 12.77 -16.06 -13.60
CA THR A 86 13.70 -16.41 -14.69
C THR A 86 14.55 -17.64 -14.38
N ALA A 87 14.88 -17.89 -13.12
CA ALA A 87 15.63 -19.06 -12.70
C ALA A 87 14.76 -20.34 -12.58
N MET A 88 13.44 -20.19 -12.39
CA MET A 88 12.54 -21.32 -12.14
C MET A 88 12.46 -22.29 -13.33
N GLY A 89 12.41 -21.79 -14.56
CA GLY A 89 12.40 -22.63 -15.76
C GLY A 89 13.61 -23.55 -15.86
N PRO A 90 14.86 -23.05 -15.85
CA PRO A 90 16.05 -23.87 -15.82
C PRO A 90 16.16 -24.81 -14.62
N LEU A 91 15.69 -24.38 -13.42
CA LEU A 91 15.66 -25.23 -12.23
C LEU A 91 14.67 -26.40 -12.37
N LEU A 92 13.49 -26.17 -12.93
CA LEU A 92 12.53 -27.24 -13.19
C LEU A 92 13.10 -28.28 -14.13
N LEU A 93 13.84 -27.88 -15.17
CA LEU A 93 14.47 -28.80 -16.13
C LEU A 93 15.57 -29.67 -15.49
N LEU A 94 16.13 -29.29 -14.34
CA LEU A 94 17.07 -30.16 -13.59
C LEU A 94 16.36 -31.29 -12.83
N PHE A 95 15.10 -31.08 -12.44
CA PHE A 95 14.33 -32.04 -11.65
C PHE A 95 13.31 -32.81 -12.47
N PHE A 96 12.87 -32.26 -13.59
CA PHE A 96 11.85 -32.85 -14.46
C PHE A 96 12.43 -33.10 -15.85
N ASP A 97 12.24 -34.30 -16.35
CA ASP A 97 12.65 -34.70 -17.72
C ASP A 97 11.67 -34.10 -18.73
N PRO A 98 12.10 -33.20 -19.65
CA PRO A 98 11.22 -32.58 -20.64
C PRO A 98 10.45 -33.57 -21.51
N THR A 99 11.07 -34.74 -21.77
CA THR A 99 10.44 -35.81 -22.61
C THR A 99 9.22 -36.41 -21.93
N LYS A 100 9.17 -36.41 -20.60
CA LYS A 100 8.02 -36.87 -19.82
C LYS A 100 6.87 -35.85 -19.78
N MET A 101 7.19 -34.58 -20.06
CA MET A 101 6.21 -33.48 -20.11
C MET A 101 5.61 -33.27 -21.51
N ASN A 102 5.96 -34.11 -22.50
CA ASN A 102 5.55 -33.97 -23.93
C ASN A 102 5.89 -32.57 -24.51
N LEU A 103 6.95 -31.93 -24.01
CA LEU A 103 7.40 -30.62 -24.48
C LEU A 103 8.46 -30.82 -25.59
N PRO A 104 8.46 -29.96 -26.65
CA PRO A 104 9.53 -29.94 -27.63
C PRO A 104 10.83 -29.45 -26.99
N ASP A 105 11.98 -29.92 -27.52
CA ASP A 105 13.32 -29.49 -27.03
C ASP A 105 13.56 -27.98 -27.13
N THR A 106 12.71 -27.25 -27.87
CA THR A 106 12.71 -25.80 -28.05
C THR A 106 11.63 -25.11 -27.22
N ALA A 107 11.07 -25.79 -26.22
CA ALA A 107 9.99 -25.23 -25.41
C ALA A 107 10.42 -23.92 -24.73
N SER A 108 9.58 -22.91 -24.81
CA SER A 108 9.81 -21.64 -24.09
C SER A 108 9.71 -21.87 -22.59
N GLN A 109 10.39 -21.00 -21.81
CA GLN A 109 10.32 -21.04 -20.35
C GLN A 109 8.86 -21.02 -19.84
N GLN A 110 7.99 -20.28 -20.51
CA GLN A 110 6.57 -20.19 -20.17
C GLN A 110 5.85 -21.52 -20.35
N GLN A 111 6.10 -22.23 -21.46
CA GLN A 111 5.53 -23.56 -21.71
C GLN A 111 5.98 -24.59 -20.66
N VAL A 112 7.22 -24.49 -20.17
CA VAL A 112 7.73 -25.35 -19.10
C VAL A 112 6.99 -25.06 -17.78
N LEU A 113 6.82 -23.80 -17.45
CA LEU A 113 6.11 -23.37 -16.23
C LEU A 113 4.63 -23.76 -16.28
N ASP A 114 3.96 -23.54 -17.42
CA ASP A 114 2.55 -23.89 -17.62
C ASP A 114 2.32 -25.40 -17.51
N SER A 115 3.20 -26.20 -18.11
CA SER A 115 3.12 -27.68 -18.03
C SER A 115 3.44 -28.23 -16.63
N ALA A 116 4.22 -27.48 -15.85
CA ALA A 116 4.49 -27.79 -14.44
C ALA A 116 3.36 -27.30 -13.50
N GLY A 117 2.29 -26.70 -14.03
CA GLY A 117 1.15 -26.19 -13.25
C GLY A 117 1.38 -24.78 -12.68
N PHE A 118 2.44 -24.09 -13.09
CA PHE A 118 2.74 -22.70 -12.71
C PHE A 118 2.33 -21.74 -13.85
N ALA A 119 1.04 -21.66 -14.17
CA ALA A 119 0.53 -20.67 -15.11
C ALA A 119 0.75 -19.26 -14.54
N ILE A 120 1.79 -18.55 -15.00
CA ILE A 120 2.02 -17.15 -14.67
C ILE A 120 1.39 -16.31 -15.77
N PRO A 121 0.27 -15.61 -15.49
CA PRO A 121 -0.35 -14.72 -16.46
C PRO A 121 0.62 -13.62 -16.88
N GLU A 122 0.58 -13.21 -18.13
CA GLU A 122 1.29 -12.04 -18.61
C GLU A 122 0.71 -10.79 -17.94
N LEU A 123 1.45 -10.23 -16.97
CA LEU A 123 1.05 -8.99 -16.29
C LEU A 123 1.43 -7.80 -17.16
N SER A 124 0.46 -6.93 -17.41
CA SER A 124 0.71 -5.68 -18.12
C SER A 124 1.73 -4.81 -17.37
N PRO A 125 2.76 -4.24 -18.04
CA PRO A 125 3.66 -3.26 -17.43
C PRO A 125 2.90 -2.08 -16.81
N MET A 126 1.72 -1.76 -17.34
CA MET A 126 0.84 -0.72 -16.84
C MET A 126 0.29 -1.03 -15.44
N LEU A 127 0.07 -2.31 -15.12
CA LEU A 127 -0.29 -2.75 -13.76
C LEU A 127 0.79 -2.36 -12.76
N PHE A 128 2.07 -2.57 -13.10
CA PHE A 128 3.18 -2.23 -12.21
C PHE A 128 3.27 -0.71 -11.98
N ILE A 129 3.09 0.09 -13.01
CA ILE A 129 3.07 1.56 -12.89
C ILE A 129 1.95 2.00 -11.95
N TRP A 130 0.72 1.53 -12.16
CA TRP A 130 -0.41 1.85 -11.28
C TRP A 130 -0.22 1.33 -9.86
N PHE A 131 0.35 0.13 -9.70
CA PHE A 131 0.68 -0.43 -8.40
C PHE A 131 1.61 0.51 -7.61
N VAL A 132 2.70 0.99 -8.24
CA VAL A 132 3.63 1.93 -7.61
C VAL A 132 2.95 3.25 -7.26
N LEU A 133 2.19 3.83 -8.19
CA LEU A 133 1.51 5.10 -8.00
C LEU A 133 0.49 5.03 -6.86
N PHE A 134 -0.36 4.01 -6.83
CA PHE A 134 -1.35 3.82 -5.78
C PHE A 134 -0.71 3.46 -4.43
N PHE A 135 0.38 2.68 -4.44
CA PHE A 135 1.16 2.43 -3.23
C PHE A 135 1.71 3.72 -2.64
N VAL A 136 2.40 4.54 -3.45
CA VAL A 136 2.97 5.81 -2.99
C VAL A 136 1.88 6.76 -2.50
N GLY A 137 0.82 6.97 -3.29
CA GLY A 137 -0.28 7.85 -2.91
C GLY A 137 -1.00 7.40 -1.65
N GLY A 138 -1.31 6.10 -1.54
CA GLY A 138 -1.93 5.51 -0.35
C GLY A 138 -1.03 5.57 0.86
N TYR A 139 0.25 5.23 0.70
CA TYR A 139 1.23 5.36 1.77
C TYR A 139 1.31 6.80 2.29
N LEU A 140 1.47 7.80 1.41
CA LEU A 140 1.55 9.20 1.79
C LEU A 140 0.30 9.66 2.55
N LEU A 141 -0.87 9.24 2.08
CA LEU A 141 -2.16 9.53 2.73
C LEU A 141 -2.21 8.98 4.16
N TYR A 142 -1.95 7.68 4.33
CA TYR A 142 -2.07 7.03 5.62
C TYR A 142 -0.91 7.36 6.57
N ALA A 143 0.34 7.44 6.08
CA ALA A 143 1.50 7.81 6.87
C ALA A 143 1.35 9.21 7.49
N SER A 144 0.70 10.15 6.79
CA SER A 144 0.42 11.47 7.35
C SER A 144 -0.51 11.40 8.57
N TYR A 145 -1.53 10.55 8.55
CA TYR A 145 -2.39 10.32 9.73
C TYR A 145 -1.67 9.58 10.85
N PHE A 146 -0.87 8.57 10.53
CA PHE A 146 -0.06 7.85 11.51
C PHE A 146 0.93 8.79 12.22
N ALA A 147 1.57 9.70 11.49
CA ALA A 147 2.48 10.69 12.06
C ALA A 147 1.73 11.69 12.96
N ALA A 148 0.53 12.12 12.58
CA ALA A 148 -0.32 12.99 13.41
C ALA A 148 -0.69 12.31 14.72
N VAL A 149 -1.09 11.04 14.70
CA VAL A 149 -1.37 10.26 15.91
C VAL A 149 -0.11 10.13 16.76
N GLY A 150 1.04 9.76 16.17
CA GLY A 150 2.31 9.65 16.87
C GLY A 150 2.72 10.93 17.60
N SER A 151 2.49 12.09 16.98
CA SER A 151 2.78 13.40 17.60
C SER A 151 1.89 13.69 18.80
N ALA A 152 0.67 13.19 18.81
CA ALA A 152 -0.32 13.49 19.84
C ALA A 152 -0.12 12.68 21.13
N VAL A 153 0.53 11.51 21.07
CA VAL A 153 0.64 10.58 22.20
C VAL A 153 2.07 10.54 22.78
N GLU A 154 2.20 9.92 23.96
CA GLU A 154 3.48 9.71 24.65
C GLU A 154 3.86 8.23 24.75
N SER A 155 2.98 7.31 24.33
CA SER A 155 3.27 5.89 24.36
C SER A 155 2.62 5.17 23.19
N PRO A 156 3.20 4.04 22.71
CA PRO A 156 2.58 3.20 21.71
C PRO A 156 1.19 2.66 22.14
N GLN A 157 0.99 2.45 23.45
CA GLN A 157 -0.29 1.97 23.99
C GLN A 157 -1.39 3.02 23.84
N ASP A 158 -1.08 4.28 24.10
CA ASP A 158 -2.05 5.38 23.93
C ASP A 158 -2.37 5.61 22.44
N ALA A 159 -1.41 5.36 21.55
CA ALA A 159 -1.61 5.45 20.11
C ALA A 159 -2.69 4.48 19.60
N GLN A 160 -2.80 3.28 20.17
CA GLN A 160 -3.73 2.25 19.69
C GLN A 160 -5.20 2.73 19.67
N GLN A 161 -5.63 3.50 20.67
CA GLN A 161 -6.99 4.04 20.71
C GLN A 161 -7.26 5.07 19.62
N LEU A 162 -6.28 5.95 19.37
CA LEU A 162 -6.39 6.99 18.33
C LEU A 162 -6.20 6.43 16.92
N MET A 163 -5.54 5.27 16.79
CA MET A 163 -5.35 4.57 15.52
C MET A 163 -6.60 3.84 15.03
N MET A 164 -7.55 3.50 15.91
CA MET A 164 -8.72 2.71 15.51
C MET A 164 -9.44 3.24 14.24
N PRO A 165 -9.77 4.53 14.12
CA PRO A 165 -10.46 5.02 12.93
C PRO A 165 -9.62 4.87 11.66
N ILE A 166 -8.30 5.09 11.74
CA ILE A 166 -7.37 4.95 10.61
C ILE A 166 -7.26 3.48 10.21
N THR A 167 -7.15 2.59 11.19
CA THR A 167 -7.10 1.14 10.97
C THR A 167 -8.36 0.63 10.28
N PHE A 168 -9.55 1.12 10.68
CA PHE A 168 -10.79 0.78 9.98
C PHE A 168 -10.79 1.25 8.53
N LEU A 169 -10.29 2.46 8.24
CA LEU A 169 -10.19 2.95 6.85
C LEU A 169 -9.29 2.09 5.98
N ILE A 170 -8.26 1.46 6.55
CA ILE A 170 -7.35 0.56 5.82
C ILE A 170 -7.94 -0.85 5.70
N ILE A 171 -8.68 -1.34 6.71
CA ILE A 171 -9.24 -2.70 6.73
C ILE A 171 -10.52 -2.80 5.87
N ILE A 172 -11.37 -1.77 5.86
CA ILE A 172 -12.64 -1.80 5.12
C ILE A 172 -12.47 -2.21 3.65
N PRO A 173 -11.51 -1.67 2.86
CA PRO A 173 -11.29 -2.13 1.50
C PRO A 173 -11.04 -3.64 1.39
N MET A 174 -10.31 -4.22 2.35
CA MET A 174 -10.02 -5.66 2.34
C MET A 174 -11.28 -6.53 2.55
N LEU A 175 -12.31 -6.00 3.23
CA LEU A 175 -13.60 -6.70 3.34
C LEU A 175 -14.35 -6.76 2.01
N PHE A 176 -14.14 -5.77 1.14
CA PHE A 176 -14.75 -5.70 -0.18
C PHE A 176 -13.91 -6.31 -1.30
N ILE A 177 -12.70 -6.79 -1.01
CA ILE A 177 -11.76 -7.28 -2.02
C ILE A 177 -12.38 -8.42 -2.86
N ASN A 178 -13.06 -9.37 -2.23
CA ASN A 178 -13.72 -10.46 -2.93
C ASN A 178 -14.81 -9.96 -3.90
N THR A 179 -15.61 -8.96 -3.48
CA THR A 179 -16.65 -8.35 -4.32
C THR A 179 -16.03 -7.70 -5.55
N VAL A 180 -14.89 -7.02 -5.39
CA VAL A 180 -14.18 -6.35 -6.48
C VAL A 180 -13.55 -7.35 -7.44
N ILE A 181 -12.93 -8.42 -6.93
CA ILE A 181 -12.24 -9.42 -7.76
C ILE A 181 -13.25 -10.32 -8.50
N MET A 182 -14.35 -10.71 -7.85
CA MET A 182 -15.34 -11.60 -8.48
C MET A 182 -16.20 -10.91 -9.55
N ASN A 183 -16.37 -9.59 -9.46
CA ASN A 183 -17.10 -8.80 -10.46
C ASN A 183 -16.38 -7.45 -10.69
N PRO A 184 -15.19 -7.47 -11.30
CA PRO A 184 -14.36 -6.27 -11.44
C PRO A 184 -14.96 -5.20 -12.36
N ASP A 185 -15.83 -5.59 -13.30
CA ASP A 185 -16.54 -4.67 -14.21
C ASP A 185 -17.86 -4.15 -13.62
N GLY A 186 -18.23 -4.62 -12.43
CA GLY A 186 -19.47 -4.23 -11.78
C GLY A 186 -19.42 -2.80 -11.24
N THR A 187 -20.57 -2.11 -11.23
CA THR A 187 -20.71 -0.74 -10.73
C THR A 187 -20.20 -0.60 -9.30
N THR A 188 -20.40 -1.60 -8.45
CA THR A 188 -19.92 -1.60 -7.05
C THR A 188 -18.39 -1.59 -7.01
N ALA A 189 -17.72 -2.43 -7.81
CA ALA A 189 -16.27 -2.47 -7.90
C ALA A 189 -15.70 -1.13 -8.40
N MET A 190 -16.32 -0.55 -9.43
CA MET A 190 -15.96 0.76 -9.96
C MET A 190 -16.05 1.85 -8.89
N ILE A 191 -17.19 1.98 -8.19
CA ILE A 191 -17.40 3.02 -7.17
C ILE A 191 -16.41 2.83 -6.02
N LEU A 192 -16.28 1.62 -5.47
CA LEU A 192 -15.40 1.36 -4.34
C LEU A 192 -13.93 1.64 -4.67
N SER A 193 -13.49 1.27 -5.88
CA SER A 193 -12.11 1.51 -6.32
C SER A 193 -11.81 2.98 -6.63
N MET A 194 -12.82 3.84 -6.77
CA MET A 194 -12.65 5.29 -6.95
C MET A 194 -12.63 6.07 -5.63
N ILE A 195 -13.09 5.49 -4.52
CA ILE A 195 -13.05 6.16 -3.20
C ILE A 195 -11.58 6.33 -2.78
N PRO A 196 -11.10 7.56 -2.50
CA PRO A 196 -9.67 7.82 -2.29
C PRO A 196 -9.03 7.02 -1.15
N PHE A 197 -9.78 6.73 -0.09
CA PHE A 197 -9.29 5.89 1.01
C PHE A 197 -9.20 4.41 0.64
N PHE A 198 -9.98 3.95 -0.32
CA PHE A 198 -10.03 2.55 -0.74
C PHE A 198 -9.23 2.30 -2.01
N SER A 199 -9.11 3.32 -2.86
CA SER A 199 -8.47 3.23 -4.17
C SER A 199 -7.04 2.67 -4.14
N PRO A 200 -6.18 2.96 -3.15
CA PRO A 200 -4.83 2.40 -3.11
C PRO A 200 -4.79 0.88 -3.08
N ILE A 201 -5.79 0.26 -2.47
CA ILE A 201 -5.88 -1.20 -2.33
C ILE A 201 -6.73 -1.81 -3.45
N LEU A 202 -7.92 -1.23 -3.70
CA LEU A 202 -8.91 -1.84 -4.58
C LEU A 202 -8.63 -1.60 -6.07
N MET A 203 -8.09 -0.43 -6.45
CA MET A 203 -7.86 -0.13 -7.87
C MET A 203 -6.74 -0.99 -8.48
N PRO A 204 -5.56 -1.18 -7.86
CA PRO A 204 -4.55 -2.10 -8.38
C PRO A 204 -5.04 -3.55 -8.44
N ALA A 205 -5.82 -4.00 -7.45
CA ALA A 205 -6.41 -5.33 -7.48
C ALA A 205 -7.40 -5.50 -8.64
N ARG A 206 -8.20 -4.47 -8.92
CA ARG A 206 -9.14 -4.47 -10.04
C ARG A 206 -8.41 -4.47 -11.39
N ILE A 207 -7.33 -3.68 -11.54
CA ILE A 207 -6.48 -3.67 -12.73
C ILE A 207 -5.80 -5.04 -12.95
N ALA A 208 -5.47 -5.76 -11.87
CA ALA A 208 -4.91 -7.11 -11.97
C ALA A 208 -5.96 -8.16 -12.38
N ALA A 209 -7.24 -7.92 -12.07
CA ALA A 209 -8.33 -8.85 -12.35
C ALA A 209 -8.98 -8.66 -13.74
N THR A 210 -8.94 -7.45 -14.30
CA THR A 210 -9.57 -7.10 -15.57
C THR A 210 -8.89 -5.93 -16.27
N ASP A 211 -9.17 -5.76 -17.57
CA ASP A 211 -8.72 -4.60 -18.35
C ASP A 211 -9.56 -3.36 -17.99
N VAL A 212 -9.05 -2.55 -17.07
CA VAL A 212 -9.72 -1.31 -16.64
C VAL A 212 -9.39 -0.16 -17.61
N PRO A 213 -10.38 0.60 -18.10
CA PRO A 213 -10.14 1.78 -18.93
C PRO A 213 -9.21 2.79 -18.23
N PHE A 214 -8.20 3.32 -18.94
CA PHE A 214 -7.17 4.19 -18.38
C PHE A 214 -7.69 5.39 -17.58
N TRP A 215 -8.83 5.94 -17.95
CA TRP A 215 -9.42 7.10 -17.27
C TRP A 215 -9.86 6.80 -15.84
N GLU A 216 -10.27 5.57 -15.53
CA GLU A 216 -10.73 5.20 -14.19
C GLU A 216 -9.61 5.25 -13.16
N PRO A 217 -8.46 4.57 -13.33
CA PRO A 217 -7.36 4.69 -12.40
C PRO A 217 -6.75 6.10 -12.39
N ALA A 218 -6.79 6.85 -13.51
CA ALA A 218 -6.31 8.22 -13.56
C ALA A 218 -7.18 9.14 -12.68
N VAL A 219 -8.50 9.05 -12.78
CA VAL A 219 -9.42 9.82 -11.91
C VAL A 219 -9.28 9.42 -10.45
N ALA A 220 -9.23 8.11 -10.15
CA ALA A 220 -9.04 7.62 -8.79
C ALA A 220 -7.73 8.14 -8.17
N PHE A 221 -6.64 8.16 -8.95
CA PHE A 221 -5.35 8.67 -8.50
C PHE A 221 -5.39 10.19 -8.26
N VAL A 222 -6.02 10.96 -9.12
CA VAL A 222 -6.20 12.40 -8.92
C VAL A 222 -7.01 12.69 -7.64
N LEU A 223 -8.09 11.95 -7.41
CA LEU A 223 -8.88 12.06 -6.17
C LEU A 223 -8.05 11.69 -4.94
N LEU A 224 -7.21 10.66 -5.04
CA LEU A 224 -6.28 10.24 -3.99
C LEU A 224 -5.28 11.37 -3.65
N VAL A 225 -4.69 12.02 -4.66
CA VAL A 225 -3.75 13.13 -4.48
C VAL A 225 -4.43 14.31 -3.79
N PHE A 226 -5.63 14.71 -4.21
CA PHE A 226 -6.39 15.77 -3.53
C PHE A 226 -6.70 15.42 -2.08
N THR A 227 -7.08 14.17 -1.83
CA THR A 227 -7.36 13.69 -0.47
C THR A 227 -6.11 13.69 0.39
N PHE A 228 -4.95 13.30 -0.18
CA PHE A 228 -3.66 13.38 0.50
C PHE A 228 -3.28 14.84 0.86
N ILE A 229 -3.49 15.80 -0.06
CA ILE A 229 -3.23 17.23 0.24
C ILE A 229 -4.08 17.70 1.41
N GLY A 230 -5.35 17.31 1.47
CA GLY A 230 -6.20 17.58 2.63
C GLY A 230 -5.73 16.89 3.91
N ALA A 231 -5.33 15.62 3.80
CA ALA A 231 -4.84 14.82 4.92
C ALA A 231 -3.55 15.37 5.52
N ILE A 232 -2.57 15.73 4.70
CA ILE A 232 -1.30 16.30 5.18
C ILE A 232 -1.51 17.68 5.82
N TRP A 233 -2.45 18.47 5.31
CA TRP A 233 -2.81 19.75 5.92
C TRP A 233 -3.41 19.56 7.32
N VAL A 234 -4.35 18.62 7.49
CA VAL A 234 -4.91 18.28 8.80
C VAL A 234 -3.84 17.72 9.73
N SER A 235 -3.02 16.80 9.23
CA SER A 235 -1.95 16.16 10.00
C SER A 235 -0.90 17.13 10.46
N ALA A 236 -0.53 18.10 9.64
CA ALA A 236 0.43 19.14 10.00
C ALA A 236 -0.04 20.05 11.15
N ARG A 237 -1.34 20.35 11.20
CA ARG A 237 -1.95 21.09 12.31
C ARG A 237 -1.93 20.31 13.61
N ILE A 238 -2.32 19.03 13.54
CA ILE A 238 -2.25 18.14 14.72
C ILE A 238 -0.81 17.98 15.18
N TYR A 239 0.11 17.75 14.25
CA TYR A 239 1.53 17.56 14.51
C TYR A 239 2.15 18.78 15.21
N ARG A 240 1.84 19.99 14.75
CA ARG A 240 2.35 21.25 15.32
C ARG A 240 2.01 21.41 16.81
N ILE A 241 0.78 21.07 17.23
CA ILE A 241 0.34 21.15 18.62
C ILE A 241 0.77 19.90 19.40
N GLY A 242 0.60 18.72 18.77
CA GLY A 242 0.81 17.42 19.41
C GLY A 242 2.24 17.21 19.88
N VAL A 243 3.22 17.63 19.09
CA VAL A 243 4.65 17.48 19.38
C VAL A 243 5.04 18.24 20.66
N LEU A 244 4.41 19.37 20.95
CA LEU A 244 4.67 20.19 22.13
C LEU A 244 3.75 19.86 23.33
N SER A 245 2.80 18.95 23.15
CA SER A 245 1.83 18.57 24.19
C SER A 245 2.38 17.42 25.01
N TYR A 246 2.66 17.65 26.29
CA TYR A 246 3.13 16.65 27.25
C TYR A 246 2.13 16.47 28.42
N GLY A 247 2.11 15.27 28.99
CA GLY A 247 1.39 14.95 30.23
C GLY A 247 -0.14 14.82 30.09
N LYS A 248 -0.68 14.81 28.85
CA LYS A 248 -2.11 14.65 28.60
C LYS A 248 -2.35 13.55 27.56
N LYS A 249 -3.35 12.70 27.83
CA LYS A 249 -3.85 11.74 26.84
C LYS A 249 -4.92 12.43 26.00
N PRO A 250 -4.62 12.86 24.77
CA PRO A 250 -5.61 13.53 23.92
C PRO A 250 -6.69 12.55 23.49
N SER A 251 -7.91 13.05 23.44
CA SER A 251 -9.06 12.34 22.86
C SER A 251 -9.23 12.75 21.39
N MET A 252 -10.04 12.00 20.63
CA MET A 252 -10.40 12.38 19.25
C MET A 252 -11.00 13.79 19.17
N ARG A 253 -11.75 14.21 20.21
CA ARG A 253 -12.32 15.57 20.28
C ARG A 253 -11.22 16.64 20.40
N ASP A 254 -10.13 16.34 21.08
CA ASP A 254 -9.00 17.27 21.23
C ASP A 254 -8.26 17.42 19.89
N LEU A 255 -8.07 16.33 19.15
CA LEU A 255 -7.47 16.39 17.80
C LEU A 255 -8.31 17.27 16.85
N ILE A 256 -9.64 17.15 16.89
CA ILE A 256 -10.53 18.00 16.08
C ILE A 256 -10.42 19.48 16.50
N LYS A 257 -10.29 19.77 17.78
CA LYS A 257 -10.04 21.15 18.25
C LYS A 257 -8.71 21.70 17.72
N TRP A 258 -7.64 20.88 17.77
CA TRP A 258 -6.31 21.29 17.28
C TRP A 258 -6.32 21.65 15.79
N VAL A 259 -7.09 20.93 14.99
CA VAL A 259 -7.24 21.26 13.56
C VAL A 259 -7.89 22.63 13.35
N ARG A 260 -8.77 23.06 14.27
CA ARG A 260 -9.50 24.36 14.17
C ARG A 260 -8.68 25.53 14.72
N THR A 261 -7.78 25.29 15.67
CA THR A 261 -7.06 26.34 16.42
C THR A 261 -5.63 26.55 15.96
N ALA A 262 -5.05 25.60 15.26
CA ALA A 262 -3.71 25.68 14.64
C ALA A 262 -3.80 26.28 13.23
#